data_0dc144a2285fbaa51a86ecab21bfcdd6
#
_entry.id   0dc144a2285fbaa51a86ecab21bfcdd6
#
_cell.length_a   1.000
_cell.length_b   1.000
_cell.length_c   1.000
_cell.angle_alpha   90.00
_cell.angle_beta   90.00
_cell.angle_gamma   90.00
#
_symmetry.space_group_name_H-M   'P 1'
#
loop_
_entity.id
_entity.type
_entity.pdbx_description
1 polymer ?
#
loop_
_entity_poly.entity_id
_entity_poly.type
_entity_poly.pdbx_seq_one_letter_code
_entity_poly.pdbx_strand_id
1 'polypeptide(L)'
;MKTRTLVICLLALLAIVAAGIYRFMPQRLAQVPDISLVSVAGEELRLADYRGRPLLVTFWSTTCSSCIAEIPHLIGLYRELSPQGLEIIGIAMAHDPPNQVLGMRKSRGIPYPVTLDIHADAARAFGDIRVTPTSFLFGPDGRVVQHRVGKLDMAGLRLEILAMIASQTNSATDPGLPDT
;
A
#
# COMPACT_ATOMS: atom_id res chain seq x y z
N MET A 1 30.61 25.83 -39.30
CA MET A 1 29.22 26.12 -38.84
C MET A 1 28.33 24.87 -38.81
N LYS A 2 28.36 23.97 -39.80
CA LYS A 2 27.47 22.76 -39.88
C LYS A 2 27.63 21.78 -38.71
N THR A 3 28.86 21.55 -38.23
CA THR A 3 29.13 20.57 -37.14
C THR A 3 28.57 21.03 -35.79
N ARG A 4 28.65 22.33 -35.47
CA ARG A 4 28.09 22.89 -34.23
C ARG A 4 26.56 22.77 -34.20
N THR A 5 25.89 23.04 -35.32
CA THR A 5 24.44 22.93 -35.45
C THR A 5 24.00 21.49 -35.30
N LEU A 6 24.73 20.55 -35.89
CA LEU A 6 24.45 19.11 -35.78
C LEU A 6 24.58 18.57 -34.36
N VAL A 7 25.59 19.01 -33.61
CA VAL A 7 25.79 18.68 -32.19
C VAL A 7 24.66 19.24 -31.33
N ILE A 8 24.24 20.48 -31.56
CA ILE A 8 23.14 21.10 -30.82
C ILE A 8 21.83 20.38 -31.06
N CYS A 9 21.52 20.00 -32.32
CA CYS A 9 20.32 19.23 -32.65
C CYS A 9 20.34 17.85 -32.00
N LEU A 10 21.49 17.17 -31.96
CA LEU A 10 21.64 15.87 -31.32
C LEU A 10 21.42 15.94 -29.80
N LEU A 11 21.98 16.96 -29.15
CA LEU A 11 21.79 17.18 -27.72
C LEU A 11 20.33 17.53 -27.37
N ALA A 12 19.67 18.35 -28.22
CA ALA A 12 18.26 18.65 -28.04
C ALA A 12 17.37 17.42 -28.20
N LEU A 13 17.65 16.57 -29.19
CA LEU A 13 16.93 15.31 -29.39
C LEU A 13 17.12 14.36 -28.19
N LEU A 14 18.36 14.23 -27.70
CA LEU A 14 18.68 13.42 -26.51
C LEU A 14 17.94 13.92 -25.25
N ALA A 15 17.87 15.23 -25.07
CA ALA A 15 17.13 15.85 -23.96
C ALA A 15 15.62 15.59 -24.04
N ILE A 16 15.04 15.68 -25.25
CA ILE A 16 13.61 15.38 -25.49
C ILE A 16 13.33 13.89 -25.21
N VAL A 17 14.16 12.99 -25.68
CA VAL A 17 14.03 11.55 -25.43
C VAL A 17 14.18 11.23 -23.94
N ALA A 18 15.17 11.81 -23.26
CA ALA A 18 15.36 11.65 -21.82
C ALA A 18 14.17 12.18 -21.01
N ALA A 19 13.65 13.35 -21.36
CA ALA A 19 12.44 13.92 -20.75
C ALA A 19 11.22 13.04 -21.00
N GLY A 20 11.08 12.46 -22.20
CA GLY A 20 10.05 11.50 -22.54
C GLY A 20 10.14 10.24 -21.66
N ILE A 21 11.31 9.62 -21.56
CA ILE A 21 11.55 8.46 -20.71
C ILE A 21 11.24 8.78 -19.25
N TYR A 22 11.72 9.91 -18.75
CA TYR A 22 11.45 10.35 -17.37
C TYR A 22 9.95 10.52 -17.09
N ARG A 23 9.19 11.04 -18.05
CA ARG A 23 7.76 11.28 -17.94
C ARG A 23 6.93 9.98 -17.96
N PHE A 24 7.45 8.94 -18.64
CA PHE A 24 6.80 7.63 -18.74
C PHE A 24 7.36 6.59 -17.74
N MET A 25 8.37 6.95 -16.95
CA MET A 25 8.84 6.07 -15.88
C MET A 25 7.72 5.88 -14.86
N PRO A 26 7.35 4.61 -14.54
CA PRO A 26 6.36 4.34 -13.50
C PRO A 26 6.87 4.93 -12.18
N GLN A 27 6.16 5.93 -11.70
CA GLN A 27 6.46 6.57 -10.41
C GLN A 27 6.21 5.51 -9.33
N ARG A 28 7.27 5.03 -8.69
CA ARG A 28 7.12 4.14 -7.54
C ARG A 28 6.44 4.93 -6.42
N LEU A 29 5.34 4.38 -5.92
CA LEU A 29 4.68 4.96 -4.76
C LEU A 29 5.69 5.04 -3.61
N ALA A 30 5.94 6.24 -3.12
CA ALA A 30 6.90 6.48 -2.03
C ALA A 30 6.23 6.61 -0.67
N GLN A 31 4.97 7.04 -0.65
CA GLN A 31 4.20 7.33 0.55
C GLN A 31 2.75 6.90 0.40
N VAL A 32 2.05 6.77 1.55
CA VAL A 32 0.60 6.57 1.60
C VAL A 32 -0.10 7.65 0.78
N PRO A 33 -0.93 7.29 -0.22
CA PRO A 33 -1.70 8.26 -0.98
C PRO A 33 -2.72 8.98 -0.09
N ASP A 34 -2.95 10.27 -0.35
CA ASP A 34 -4.01 11.03 0.33
C ASP A 34 -5.34 10.79 -0.39
N ILE A 35 -5.96 9.65 -0.08
CA ILE A 35 -7.28 9.25 -0.59
C ILE A 35 -8.18 8.81 0.54
N SER A 36 -9.49 8.99 0.35
CA SER A 36 -10.54 8.43 1.19
C SER A 36 -11.16 7.21 0.51
N LEU A 37 -11.41 6.18 1.29
CA LEU A 37 -12.06 4.94 0.88
C LEU A 37 -13.33 4.76 1.72
N VAL A 38 -14.30 4.04 1.19
CA VAL A 38 -15.49 3.64 1.97
C VAL A 38 -15.44 2.14 2.17
N SER A 39 -15.47 1.71 3.43
CA SER A 39 -15.51 0.30 3.77
C SER A 39 -16.86 -0.31 3.38
N VAL A 40 -16.90 -1.63 3.20
CA VAL A 40 -18.16 -2.35 2.97
C VAL A 40 -19.11 -2.31 4.19
N ALA A 41 -18.66 -1.79 5.33
CA ALA A 41 -19.47 -1.50 6.51
C ALA A 41 -20.02 -0.06 6.51
N GLY A 42 -19.67 0.77 5.53
CA GLY A 42 -20.08 2.16 5.41
C GLY A 42 -19.18 3.16 6.15
N GLU A 43 -18.04 2.72 6.65
CA GLU A 43 -17.06 3.58 7.33
C GLU A 43 -16.19 4.32 6.33
N GLU A 44 -15.99 5.63 6.52
CA GLU A 44 -15.01 6.40 5.74
C GLU A 44 -13.62 6.21 6.32
N LEU A 45 -12.68 5.85 5.47
CA LEU A 45 -11.28 5.55 5.80
C LEU A 45 -10.37 6.50 5.02
N ARG A 46 -9.82 7.52 5.68
CA ARG A 46 -8.75 8.34 5.08
C ARG A 46 -7.40 7.68 5.34
N LEU A 47 -6.68 7.31 4.29
CA LEU A 47 -5.40 6.62 4.45
C LEU A 47 -4.37 7.46 5.20
N ALA A 48 -4.44 8.78 5.10
CA ALA A 48 -3.57 9.70 5.83
C ALA A 48 -3.73 9.60 7.37
N ASP A 49 -4.90 9.17 7.87
CA ASP A 49 -5.20 9.07 9.31
C ASP A 49 -4.52 7.83 9.96
N TYR A 50 -3.98 6.94 9.13
CA TYR A 50 -3.22 5.77 9.59
C TYR A 50 -1.72 6.05 9.79
N ARG A 51 -1.26 7.29 9.57
CA ARG A 51 0.10 7.69 9.94
C ARG A 51 0.29 7.58 11.45
N GLY A 52 1.51 7.33 11.88
CA GLY A 52 1.83 7.06 13.27
C GLY A 52 1.76 5.58 13.65
N ARG A 53 1.39 4.69 12.70
CA ARG A 53 1.32 3.23 12.93
C ARG A 53 1.68 2.47 11.65
N PRO A 54 2.13 1.21 11.75
CA PRO A 54 2.29 0.36 10.57
C PRO A 54 0.94 0.12 9.88
N LEU A 55 0.89 0.31 8.56
CA LEU A 55 -0.31 0.09 7.74
C LEU A 55 0.01 -0.89 6.59
N LEU A 56 -0.72 -2.00 6.54
CA LEU A 56 -0.71 -2.93 5.41
C LEU A 56 -1.94 -2.70 4.53
N VAL A 57 -1.72 -2.32 3.28
CA VAL A 57 -2.79 -2.24 2.26
C VAL A 57 -2.60 -3.38 1.28
N THR A 58 -3.63 -4.18 1.06
CA THR A 58 -3.60 -5.29 0.11
C THR A 58 -4.73 -5.18 -0.91
N PHE A 59 -4.36 -5.19 -2.19
CA PHE A 59 -5.30 -5.30 -3.31
C PHE A 59 -5.56 -6.77 -3.60
N TRP A 60 -6.83 -7.16 -3.64
CA TRP A 60 -7.25 -8.54 -3.79
C TRP A 60 -8.51 -8.67 -4.67
N SER A 61 -8.85 -9.90 -5.04
CA SER A 61 -10.06 -10.20 -5.79
C SER A 61 -10.70 -11.49 -5.29
N THR A 62 -12.02 -11.57 -5.36
CA THR A 62 -12.82 -12.76 -4.98
C THR A 62 -12.55 -13.96 -5.90
N THR A 63 -11.99 -13.73 -7.08
CA THR A 63 -11.60 -14.77 -8.05
C THR A 63 -10.11 -15.13 -8.01
N CYS A 64 -9.32 -14.40 -7.19
CA CYS A 64 -7.89 -14.63 -7.05
C CYS A 64 -7.60 -15.73 -6.01
N SER A 65 -7.24 -16.93 -6.45
CA SER A 65 -7.01 -18.08 -5.58
C SER A 65 -5.89 -17.86 -4.55
N SER A 66 -4.79 -17.17 -4.95
CA SER A 66 -3.69 -16.83 -4.05
C SER A 66 -4.10 -15.80 -2.99
N CYS A 67 -4.95 -14.82 -3.36
CA CYS A 67 -5.50 -13.86 -2.41
C CYS A 67 -6.37 -14.56 -1.35
N ILE A 68 -7.25 -15.47 -1.80
CA ILE A 68 -8.14 -16.25 -0.91
C ILE A 68 -7.32 -17.10 0.06
N ALA A 69 -6.21 -17.68 -0.40
CA ALA A 69 -5.32 -18.48 0.43
C ALA A 69 -4.57 -17.64 1.48
N GLU A 70 -4.32 -16.34 1.23
CA GLU A 70 -3.68 -15.42 2.19
C GLU A 70 -4.62 -14.92 3.28
N ILE A 71 -5.93 -14.85 3.04
CA ILE A 71 -6.90 -14.29 4.00
C ILE A 71 -6.75 -14.86 5.42
N PRO A 72 -6.65 -16.19 5.65
CA PRO A 72 -6.48 -16.71 7.01
C PRO A 72 -5.21 -16.21 7.70
N HIS A 73 -4.12 -16.06 6.96
CA HIS A 73 -2.85 -15.55 7.49
C HIS A 73 -2.94 -14.06 7.86
N LEU A 74 -3.59 -13.25 7.00
CA LEU A 74 -3.84 -11.84 7.29
C LEU A 74 -4.78 -11.65 8.49
N ILE A 75 -5.79 -12.51 8.65
CA ILE A 75 -6.67 -12.52 9.83
C ILE A 75 -5.86 -12.82 11.10
N GLY A 76 -4.98 -13.83 11.04
CA GLY A 76 -4.10 -14.18 12.16
C GLY A 76 -3.19 -13.00 12.54
N LEU A 77 -2.51 -12.42 11.55
CA LEU A 77 -1.62 -11.28 11.74
C LEU A 77 -2.36 -10.06 12.33
N TYR A 78 -3.54 -9.75 11.81
CA TYR A 78 -4.36 -8.64 12.32
C TYR A 78 -4.77 -8.84 13.77
N ARG A 79 -5.28 -10.03 14.11
CA ARG A 79 -5.70 -10.35 15.48
C ARG A 79 -4.54 -10.29 16.49
N GLU A 80 -3.36 -10.68 16.06
CA GLU A 80 -2.16 -10.67 16.89
C GLU A 80 -1.62 -9.24 17.09
N LEU A 81 -1.53 -8.46 16.01
CA LEU A 81 -0.76 -7.21 16.03
C LEU A 81 -1.61 -5.93 16.00
N SER A 82 -2.92 -5.99 15.70
CA SER A 82 -3.76 -4.80 15.75
C SER A 82 -3.88 -4.19 17.16
N PRO A 83 -3.90 -4.97 18.27
CA PRO A 83 -3.83 -4.39 19.61
C PRO A 83 -2.51 -3.67 19.91
N GLN A 84 -1.47 -3.93 19.09
CA GLN A 84 -0.16 -3.30 19.19
C GLN A 84 0.03 -2.16 18.19
N GLY A 85 -1.00 -1.84 17.38
CA GLY A 85 -1.02 -0.71 16.47
C GLY A 85 -0.96 -1.04 14.98
N LEU A 86 -0.88 -2.32 14.58
CA LEU A 86 -0.99 -2.68 13.16
C LEU A 86 -2.38 -2.39 12.62
N GLU A 87 -2.45 -1.75 11.45
CA GLU A 87 -3.67 -1.67 10.67
C GLU A 87 -3.54 -2.45 9.36
N ILE A 88 -4.65 -3.08 8.93
CA ILE A 88 -4.75 -3.75 7.62
C ILE A 88 -5.99 -3.24 6.90
N ILE A 89 -5.85 -2.90 5.62
CA ILE A 89 -6.97 -2.53 4.74
C ILE A 89 -6.92 -3.44 3.51
N GLY A 90 -8.01 -4.17 3.28
CA GLY A 90 -8.20 -4.95 2.07
C GLY A 90 -8.98 -4.16 1.03
N ILE A 91 -8.41 -3.94 -0.15
CA ILE A 91 -9.05 -3.22 -1.26
C ILE A 91 -9.44 -4.25 -2.33
N ALA A 92 -10.74 -4.48 -2.50
CA ALA A 92 -11.24 -5.34 -3.58
C ALA A 92 -11.21 -4.57 -4.90
N MET A 93 -10.74 -5.25 -5.96
CA MET A 93 -10.57 -4.66 -7.29
C MET A 93 -11.92 -4.27 -7.92
N ALA A 94 -11.90 -3.28 -8.81
CA ALA A 94 -13.07 -2.71 -9.48
C ALA A 94 -13.95 -3.73 -10.23
N HIS A 95 -13.36 -4.84 -10.67
CA HIS A 95 -14.08 -5.90 -11.38
C HIS A 95 -14.83 -6.89 -10.47
N ASP A 96 -14.62 -6.82 -9.15
CA ASP A 96 -15.30 -7.69 -8.20
C ASP A 96 -16.74 -7.24 -7.93
N PRO A 97 -17.74 -8.13 -8.05
CA PRO A 97 -19.10 -7.82 -7.68
C PRO A 97 -19.22 -7.51 -6.17
N PRO A 98 -19.86 -6.41 -5.77
CA PRO A 98 -19.97 -6.01 -4.36
C PRO A 98 -20.56 -7.09 -3.45
N ASN A 99 -21.57 -7.82 -3.92
CA ASN A 99 -22.19 -8.91 -3.16
C ASN A 99 -21.23 -10.09 -2.90
N GLN A 100 -20.30 -10.37 -3.81
CA GLN A 100 -19.29 -11.42 -3.62
C GLN A 100 -18.25 -10.99 -2.58
N VAL A 101 -17.80 -9.73 -2.62
CA VAL A 101 -16.87 -9.17 -1.62
C VAL A 101 -17.48 -9.18 -0.22
N LEU A 102 -18.74 -8.71 -0.10
CA LEU A 102 -19.50 -8.76 1.16
C LEU A 102 -19.68 -10.19 1.66
N GLY A 103 -20.06 -11.10 0.76
CA GLY A 103 -20.23 -12.53 1.08
C GLY A 103 -18.93 -13.16 1.57
N MET A 104 -17.80 -12.86 0.92
CA MET A 104 -16.50 -13.38 1.32
C MET A 104 -16.01 -12.79 2.64
N ARG A 105 -16.16 -11.47 2.85
CA ARG A 105 -15.85 -10.85 4.15
C ARG A 105 -16.59 -11.54 5.29
N LYS A 106 -17.91 -11.77 5.12
CA LYS A 106 -18.75 -12.42 6.13
C LYS A 106 -18.37 -13.89 6.33
N SER A 107 -18.28 -14.66 5.25
CA SER A 107 -18.03 -16.11 5.33
C SER A 107 -16.64 -16.47 5.86
N ARG A 108 -15.63 -15.62 5.61
CA ARG A 108 -14.26 -15.79 6.11
C ARG A 108 -14.02 -15.12 7.46
N GLY A 109 -14.99 -14.34 7.97
CA GLY A 109 -14.84 -13.61 9.23
C GLY A 109 -13.69 -12.63 9.23
N ILE A 110 -13.51 -11.85 8.12
CA ILE A 110 -12.42 -10.88 7.97
C ILE A 110 -12.65 -9.73 8.95
N PRO A 111 -11.76 -9.51 9.95
CA PRO A 111 -11.95 -8.53 11.00
C PRO A 111 -11.49 -7.12 10.60
N TYR A 112 -10.55 -7.00 9.66
CA TYR A 112 -10.02 -5.73 9.20
C TYR A 112 -10.93 -5.07 8.16
N PRO A 113 -10.83 -3.74 7.96
CA PRO A 113 -11.58 -3.02 6.94
C PRO A 113 -11.37 -3.60 5.54
N VAL A 114 -12.49 -3.80 4.83
CA VAL A 114 -12.52 -4.18 3.41
C VAL A 114 -13.24 -3.08 2.65
N THR A 115 -12.67 -2.61 1.56
CA THR A 115 -13.22 -1.58 0.68
C THR A 115 -13.44 -2.10 -0.73
N LEU A 116 -14.28 -1.41 -1.49
CA LEU A 116 -14.55 -1.68 -2.91
C LEU A 116 -13.98 -0.52 -3.72
N ASP A 117 -13.07 -0.81 -4.63
CA ASP A 117 -12.48 0.19 -5.54
C ASP A 117 -13.27 0.28 -6.85
N ILE A 118 -14.57 0.62 -6.77
CA ILE A 118 -15.53 0.55 -7.88
C ILE A 118 -15.06 1.31 -9.12
N HIS A 119 -14.39 2.44 -8.92
CA HIS A 119 -13.92 3.31 -9.99
C HIS A 119 -12.42 3.17 -10.30
N ALA A 120 -11.75 2.20 -9.67
CA ALA A 120 -10.30 2.01 -9.73
C ALA A 120 -9.49 3.25 -9.30
N ASP A 121 -10.06 4.10 -8.42
CA ASP A 121 -9.39 5.30 -7.92
C ASP A 121 -8.22 4.94 -7.00
N ALA A 122 -8.44 3.97 -6.11
CA ALA A 122 -7.38 3.46 -5.26
C ALA A 122 -6.29 2.77 -6.08
N ALA A 123 -6.65 1.91 -7.02
CA ALA A 123 -5.69 1.24 -7.89
C ALA A 123 -4.81 2.24 -8.65
N ARG A 124 -5.39 3.34 -9.16
CA ARG A 124 -4.62 4.42 -9.81
C ARG A 124 -3.72 5.16 -8.83
N ALA A 125 -4.23 5.52 -7.65
CA ALA A 125 -3.46 6.24 -6.64
C ALA A 125 -2.25 5.43 -6.13
N PHE A 126 -2.33 4.10 -6.16
CA PHE A 126 -1.26 3.19 -5.78
C PHE A 126 -0.31 2.82 -6.94
N GLY A 127 -0.41 3.49 -8.09
CA GLY A 127 0.48 3.30 -9.25
C GLY A 127 -0.07 2.31 -10.28
N ASP A 128 -1.36 2.39 -10.59
CA ASP A 128 -2.05 1.56 -11.60
C ASP A 128 -2.00 0.05 -11.30
N ILE A 129 -2.51 -0.34 -10.14
CA ILE A 129 -2.56 -1.75 -9.73
C ILE A 129 -3.45 -2.54 -10.69
N ARG A 130 -2.88 -3.57 -11.32
CA ARG A 130 -3.54 -4.44 -12.32
C ARG A 130 -3.47 -5.93 -11.96
N VAL A 131 -2.65 -6.28 -10.98
CA VAL A 131 -2.39 -7.68 -10.61
C VAL A 131 -2.69 -7.88 -9.13
N THR A 132 -3.31 -9.00 -8.78
CA THR A 132 -3.59 -9.37 -7.39
C THR A 132 -2.98 -10.73 -7.04
N PRO A 133 -2.54 -10.91 -5.80
CA PRO A 133 -2.45 -9.90 -4.75
C PRO A 133 -1.32 -8.90 -5.02
N THR A 134 -1.54 -7.64 -4.67
CA THR A 134 -0.49 -6.61 -4.59
C THR A 134 -0.63 -5.92 -3.25
N SER A 135 0.46 -5.88 -2.48
CA SER A 135 0.45 -5.37 -1.11
C SER A 135 1.52 -4.33 -0.88
N PHE A 136 1.19 -3.35 -0.06
CA PHE A 136 2.07 -2.28 0.39
C PHE A 136 2.09 -2.27 1.91
N LEU A 137 3.28 -2.34 2.49
CA LEU A 137 3.49 -2.06 3.90
C LEU A 137 4.04 -0.64 4.02
N PHE A 138 3.37 0.17 4.82
CA PHE A 138 3.80 1.52 5.15
C PHE A 138 4.29 1.57 6.58
N GLY A 139 5.37 2.28 6.79
CA GLY A 139 5.87 2.60 8.12
C GLY A 139 5.03 3.68 8.81
N PRO A 140 5.28 3.91 10.10
CA PRO A 140 4.61 4.97 10.88
C PRO A 140 4.79 6.38 10.30
N ASP A 141 5.89 6.62 9.58
CA ASP A 141 6.15 7.87 8.86
C ASP A 141 5.32 8.01 7.56
N GLY A 142 4.53 6.99 7.22
CA GLY A 142 3.72 6.93 6.02
C GLY A 142 4.51 6.57 4.76
N ARG A 143 5.80 6.23 4.86
CA ARG A 143 6.62 5.80 3.72
C ARG A 143 6.41 4.33 3.41
N VAL A 144 6.54 3.98 2.13
CA VAL A 144 6.53 2.58 1.70
C VAL A 144 7.79 1.89 2.21
N VAL A 145 7.60 0.89 3.05
CA VAL A 145 8.66 -0.01 3.55
C VAL A 145 8.77 -1.23 2.63
N GLN A 146 7.63 -1.80 2.24
CA GLN A 146 7.60 -2.94 1.34
C GLN A 146 6.50 -2.77 0.29
N HIS A 147 6.82 -3.10 -0.97
CA HIS A 147 5.85 -3.30 -2.06
C HIS A 147 6.03 -4.70 -2.62
N ARG A 148 4.97 -5.50 -2.59
CA ARG A 148 4.99 -6.88 -3.06
C ARG A 148 3.89 -7.14 -4.06
N VAL A 149 4.25 -7.65 -5.23
CA VAL A 149 3.32 -8.25 -6.20
C VAL A 149 3.39 -9.76 -6.04
N GLY A 150 2.24 -10.40 -5.86
CA GLY A 150 2.14 -11.82 -5.53
C GLY A 150 2.12 -12.07 -4.01
N LYS A 151 2.28 -13.34 -3.63
CA LYS A 151 2.15 -13.78 -2.24
C LYS A 151 3.14 -13.08 -1.29
N LEU A 152 2.65 -12.75 -0.09
CA LEU A 152 3.45 -12.21 1.00
C LEU A 152 4.29 -13.30 1.66
N ASP A 153 5.53 -12.95 2.04
CA ASP A 153 6.26 -13.70 3.05
C ASP A 153 5.75 -13.29 4.43
N MET A 154 4.82 -14.09 4.97
CA MET A 154 4.14 -13.76 6.23
C MET A 154 5.10 -13.73 7.43
N ALA A 155 6.16 -14.55 7.41
CA ALA A 155 7.14 -14.57 8.50
C ALA A 155 8.00 -13.30 8.51
N GLY A 156 8.54 -12.93 7.34
CA GLY A 156 9.31 -11.70 7.17
C GLY A 156 8.47 -10.45 7.45
N LEU A 157 7.24 -10.41 6.91
CA LEU A 157 6.30 -9.31 7.13
C LEU A 157 5.99 -9.10 8.63
N ARG A 158 5.74 -10.19 9.37
CA ARG A 158 5.49 -10.13 10.82
C ARG A 158 6.67 -9.55 11.58
N LEU A 159 7.90 -9.99 11.28
CA LEU A 159 9.11 -9.47 11.93
C LEU A 159 9.32 -7.98 11.64
N GLU A 160 9.07 -7.55 10.41
CA GLU A 160 9.21 -6.15 10.00
C GLU A 160 8.21 -5.25 10.73
N ILE A 161 6.94 -5.68 10.83
CA ILE A 161 5.91 -4.95 11.57
C ILE A 161 6.26 -4.86 13.06
N LEU A 162 6.70 -5.95 13.69
CA LEU A 162 7.11 -5.95 15.09
C LEU A 162 8.28 -4.99 15.36
N ALA A 163 9.26 -4.94 14.45
CA ALA A 163 10.37 -4.00 14.56
C ALA A 163 9.89 -2.54 14.52
N MET A 164 8.92 -2.22 13.65
CA MET A 164 8.33 -0.87 13.59
C MET A 164 7.59 -0.52 14.88
N ILE A 165 6.78 -1.43 15.42
CA ILE A 165 6.03 -1.23 16.66
C ILE A 165 7.00 -1.00 17.83
N ALA A 166 8.05 -1.81 17.95
CA ALA A 166 9.06 -1.67 18.99
C ALA A 166 9.80 -0.32 18.94
N SER A 167 10.12 0.16 17.72
CA SER A 167 10.78 1.45 17.55
C SER A 167 9.92 2.63 18.01
N GLN A 168 8.60 2.54 17.84
CA GLN A 168 7.66 3.57 18.31
C GLN A 168 7.58 3.62 19.83
N THR A 169 7.55 2.46 20.49
CA THR A 169 7.49 2.38 21.96
C THR A 169 8.74 3.00 22.58
N ASN A 170 9.92 2.75 22.01
CA ASN A 170 11.18 3.32 22.50
C ASN A 170 11.26 4.85 22.33
N SER A 171 10.75 5.37 21.21
CA SER A 171 10.71 6.82 20.96
C SER A 171 9.73 7.57 21.87
N ALA A 172 8.67 6.90 22.34
CA ALA A 172 7.70 7.48 23.28
C ALA A 172 8.20 7.48 24.76
N THR A 173 9.21 6.67 25.06
CA THR A 173 9.72 6.47 26.45
C THR A 173 10.95 7.33 26.78
N ASP A 174 11.54 8.03 25.79
CA ASP A 174 12.64 8.98 26.01
C ASP A 174 12.13 10.45 25.91
N PRO A 175 11.54 11.01 26.98
CA PRO A 175 11.31 12.44 27.09
C PRO A 175 12.69 13.05 27.37
N GLY A 176 13.30 13.65 26.33
CA GLY A 176 14.62 14.26 26.35
C GLY A 176 14.95 14.88 27.70
N LEU A 177 16.09 14.45 28.26
CA LEU A 177 16.69 15.08 29.44
C LEU A 177 16.79 16.58 29.17
N PRO A 178 16.30 17.48 30.05
CA PRO A 178 16.53 18.90 29.89
C PRO A 178 18.03 19.14 30.05
N ASP A 179 18.66 19.76 29.06
CA ASP A 179 20.02 20.26 29.15
C ASP A 179 20.11 21.22 30.32
N THR A 180 20.90 20.83 31.31
CA THR A 180 21.31 21.66 32.45
C THR A 180 22.52 22.49 32.11
#